data_c15ba534b9bbb49c4e9537b97a316ee5
#
_entry.id   c15ba534b9bbb49c4e9537b97a316ee5
#
_cell.length_a   1.000
_cell.length_b   1.000
_cell.length_c   1.000
_cell.angle_alpha   90.00
_cell.angle_beta   90.00
_cell.angle_gamma   90.00
#
_symmetry.space_group_name_H-M   'P 1'
#
loop_
_entity.id
_entity.type
_entity.pdbx_description
1 polymer ?
#
loop_
_entity_poly.entity_id
_entity_poly.type
_entity_poly.pdbx_seq_one_letter_code
_entity_poly.pdbx_strand_id
1 'polypeptide(L)'
;MKKLIFLLTCFFIIAFAAHQMCAQSSSASATAKVTATIVAPIKIAKTTDLSFGNIIAGTSRGTVKIETDDSRTHTGDVTLPTSSPETITAAQFTVSGLPHASYSIAVPASLTIVREGGTEMMVVDNITTTPATSGTLSENGEQIIKIGATLHVEANQAEGLYTNENGMKVTVAYQ
;
A
#
# COMPACT_ATOMS: atom_id res chain seq x y z
N MET A 1 -13.64 -48.00 -87.58
CA MET A 1 -14.58 -47.22 -86.73
C MET A 1 -14.57 -47.69 -85.30
N LYS A 2 -14.71 -49.01 -84.97
CA LYS A 2 -14.78 -49.51 -83.57
C LYS A 2 -13.50 -49.16 -82.72
N LYS A 3 -12.29 -49.22 -83.30
CA LYS A 3 -11.06 -48.92 -82.53
C LYS A 3 -10.88 -47.42 -82.25
N LEU A 4 -11.43 -46.55 -83.04
CA LEU A 4 -11.35 -45.09 -82.86
C LEU A 4 -12.32 -44.65 -81.71
N ILE A 5 -13.48 -45.27 -81.61
CA ILE A 5 -14.48 -45.02 -80.55
C ILE A 5 -13.92 -45.49 -79.20
N PHE A 6 -13.23 -46.64 -79.17
CA PHE A 6 -12.62 -47.15 -77.94
C PHE A 6 -11.51 -46.26 -77.37
N LEU A 7 -10.67 -45.69 -78.31
CA LEU A 7 -9.64 -44.75 -77.90
C LEU A 7 -10.23 -43.43 -77.36
N LEU A 8 -11.32 -42.97 -77.96
CA LEU A 8 -11.97 -41.73 -77.58
C LEU A 8 -12.68 -41.87 -76.18
N THR A 9 -13.26 -43.06 -75.92
CA THR A 9 -13.89 -43.34 -74.62
C THR A 9 -12.85 -43.50 -73.49
N CYS A 10 -11.69 -44.14 -73.74
CA CYS A 10 -10.59 -44.22 -72.77
C CYS A 10 -10.00 -42.84 -72.49
N PHE A 11 -9.87 -41.94 -73.44
CA PHE A 11 -9.37 -40.61 -73.26
C PHE A 11 -10.32 -39.75 -72.40
N PHE A 12 -11.63 -39.93 -72.59
CA PHE A 12 -12.66 -39.21 -71.77
C PHE A 12 -12.73 -39.69 -70.30
N ILE A 13 -12.49 -40.99 -70.07
CA ILE A 13 -12.45 -41.55 -68.71
C ILE A 13 -11.20 -41.08 -67.96
N ILE A 14 -10.05 -40.97 -68.62
CA ILE A 14 -8.81 -40.48 -68.00
C ILE A 14 -8.91 -38.98 -67.72
N ALA A 15 -9.56 -38.19 -68.61
CA ALA A 15 -9.79 -36.77 -68.37
C ALA A 15 -10.75 -36.48 -67.20
N PHE A 16 -11.71 -37.40 -66.91
CA PHE A 16 -12.64 -37.20 -65.80
C PHE A 16 -12.04 -37.59 -64.46
N ALA A 17 -11.02 -38.46 -64.43
CA ALA A 17 -10.33 -38.86 -63.21
C ALA A 17 -9.38 -37.78 -62.65
N ALA A 18 -9.00 -36.79 -63.48
CA ALA A 18 -8.04 -35.72 -63.06
C ALA A 18 -8.66 -34.57 -62.27
N HIS A 19 -9.98 -34.55 -62.03
CA HIS A 19 -10.63 -33.45 -61.34
C HIS A 19 -10.92 -33.67 -59.87
N GLN A 20 -10.43 -34.76 -59.28
CA GLN A 20 -10.49 -35.00 -57.83
C GLN A 20 -9.23 -34.43 -57.14
N MET A 21 -8.78 -33.21 -57.50
CA MET A 21 -7.89 -32.47 -56.63
C MET A 21 -8.71 -32.00 -55.43
N CYS A 22 -8.73 -32.81 -54.39
CA CYS A 22 -9.22 -32.48 -53.08
C CYS A 22 -8.49 -31.16 -52.66
N ALA A 23 -9.21 -30.06 -52.66
CA ALA A 23 -8.71 -28.84 -52.06
C ALA A 23 -8.53 -29.14 -50.56
N GLN A 24 -7.31 -29.54 -50.17
CA GLN A 24 -6.95 -29.65 -48.77
C GLN A 24 -7.05 -28.25 -48.15
N SER A 25 -8.09 -28.06 -47.37
CA SER A 25 -8.18 -26.87 -46.54
C SER A 25 -6.96 -26.83 -45.62
N SER A 26 -6.05 -25.88 -45.92
CA SER A 26 -4.84 -25.65 -45.10
C SER A 26 -5.11 -24.84 -43.85
N SER A 27 -6.31 -24.95 -43.31
CA SER A 27 -6.61 -24.26 -42.05
C SER A 27 -6.16 -25.13 -40.86
N ALA A 28 -5.39 -24.56 -39.96
CA ALA A 28 -5.04 -25.10 -38.66
C ALA A 28 -5.55 -24.16 -37.58
N SER A 29 -6.11 -24.74 -36.52
CA SER A 29 -6.54 -23.97 -35.35
C SER A 29 -5.94 -24.59 -34.07
N ALA A 30 -5.59 -23.72 -33.13
CA ALA A 30 -5.16 -24.12 -31.80
C ALA A 30 -5.95 -23.33 -30.76
N THR A 31 -6.21 -23.93 -29.62
CA THR A 31 -6.89 -23.29 -28.50
C THR A 31 -5.89 -23.04 -27.37
N ALA A 32 -5.98 -21.88 -26.72
CA ALA A 32 -5.22 -21.56 -25.52
C ALA A 32 -6.19 -21.39 -24.32
N LYS A 33 -5.76 -21.83 -23.15
CA LYS A 33 -6.49 -21.57 -21.91
C LYS A 33 -6.24 -20.11 -21.53
N VAL A 34 -7.31 -19.35 -21.28
CA VAL A 34 -7.27 -17.99 -20.75
C VAL A 34 -7.78 -18.04 -19.31
N THR A 35 -7.02 -17.49 -18.36
CA THR A 35 -7.40 -17.41 -16.94
C THR A 35 -7.17 -16.02 -16.43
N ALA A 36 -8.04 -15.57 -15.51
CA ALA A 36 -7.88 -14.34 -14.72
C ALA A 36 -8.29 -14.64 -13.28
N THR A 37 -7.56 -14.04 -12.33
CA THR A 37 -7.89 -14.12 -10.90
C THR A 37 -8.13 -12.71 -10.39
N ILE A 38 -9.28 -12.45 -9.79
CA ILE A 38 -9.59 -11.18 -9.13
C ILE A 38 -9.22 -11.35 -7.66
N VAL A 39 -8.36 -10.47 -7.16
CA VAL A 39 -7.89 -10.47 -5.76
C VAL A 39 -8.56 -9.37 -4.96
N ALA A 40 -8.60 -9.53 -3.63
CA ALA A 40 -9.12 -8.51 -2.73
C ALA A 40 -8.27 -7.22 -2.79
N PRO A 41 -8.87 -6.02 -2.85
CA PRO A 41 -8.13 -4.77 -2.76
C PRO A 41 -7.48 -4.61 -1.39
N ILE A 42 -6.31 -3.94 -1.35
CA ILE A 42 -5.69 -3.55 -0.08
C ILE A 42 -6.50 -2.44 0.57
N LYS A 43 -6.64 -2.50 1.89
CA LYS A 43 -7.33 -1.51 2.73
C LYS A 43 -6.45 -1.14 3.91
N ILE A 44 -6.64 0.07 4.43
CA ILE A 44 -6.01 0.54 5.67
C ILE A 44 -7.06 1.24 6.53
N ALA A 45 -7.04 0.97 7.83
CA ALA A 45 -7.91 1.61 8.82
C ALA A 45 -7.08 2.07 10.02
N LYS A 46 -7.26 3.32 10.47
CA LYS A 46 -6.66 3.82 11.70
C LYS A 46 -7.35 3.16 12.89
N THR A 47 -6.57 2.66 13.85
CA THR A 47 -7.05 2.06 15.11
C THR A 47 -6.68 2.90 16.32
N THR A 48 -5.52 3.60 16.30
CA THR A 48 -5.05 4.44 17.40
C THR A 48 -4.39 5.68 16.84
N ASP A 49 -4.60 6.83 17.47
CA ASP A 49 -3.94 8.09 17.14
C ASP A 49 -2.53 8.16 17.76
N LEU A 50 -1.64 9.00 17.18
CA LEU A 50 -0.37 9.35 17.79
C LEU A 50 -0.63 10.40 18.88
N SER A 51 -0.23 10.10 20.11
CA SER A 51 -0.33 11.03 21.23
C SER A 51 0.99 11.16 21.97
N PHE A 52 1.52 12.37 22.04
CA PHE A 52 2.72 12.70 22.83
C PHE A 52 2.41 12.87 24.32
N GLY A 53 1.13 12.95 24.72
CA GLY A 53 0.70 13.21 26.08
C GLY A 53 1.02 14.64 26.54
N ASN A 54 0.94 14.90 27.83
CA ASN A 54 1.25 16.20 28.41
C ASN A 54 2.76 16.47 28.41
N ILE A 55 3.13 17.69 28.03
CA ILE A 55 4.51 18.17 27.90
C ILE A 55 4.57 19.56 28.55
N ILE A 56 5.59 19.81 29.36
CA ILE A 56 5.90 21.12 29.91
C ILE A 56 7.09 21.68 29.12
N ALA A 57 6.89 22.77 28.41
CA ALA A 57 7.94 23.48 27.69
C ALA A 57 8.81 24.28 28.67
N GLY A 58 10.11 24.24 28.48
CA GLY A 58 11.06 25.04 29.23
C GLY A 58 11.41 26.36 28.52
N THR A 59 12.48 27.01 28.99
CA THR A 59 12.99 28.27 28.45
C THR A 59 13.90 28.10 27.24
N SER A 60 14.23 26.87 26.90
CA SER A 60 15.01 26.47 25.71
C SER A 60 14.28 25.40 24.93
N ARG A 61 14.71 25.17 23.68
CA ARG A 61 14.11 24.13 22.82
C ARG A 61 14.33 22.74 23.36
N GLY A 62 13.37 21.85 23.07
CA GLY A 62 13.50 20.43 23.34
C GLY A 62 12.71 19.57 22.34
N THR A 63 12.83 18.28 22.47
CA THR A 63 12.07 17.32 21.66
C THR A 63 11.44 16.26 22.52
N VAL A 64 10.32 15.71 22.07
CA VAL A 64 9.68 14.52 22.63
C VAL A 64 9.52 13.50 21.54
N LYS A 65 10.01 12.28 21.76
CA LYS A 65 9.92 11.17 20.81
C LYS A 65 9.02 10.09 21.34
N ILE A 66 8.10 9.60 20.51
CA ILE A 66 7.34 8.37 20.71
C ILE A 66 7.90 7.31 19.77
N GLU A 67 8.29 6.18 20.33
CA GLU A 67 8.69 5.01 19.55
C GLU A 67 7.49 4.14 19.18
N THR A 68 7.69 3.19 18.27
CA THR A 68 6.61 2.29 17.82
C THR A 68 6.14 1.29 18.89
N ASP A 69 6.82 1.20 20.02
CA ASP A 69 6.46 0.40 21.20
C ASP A 69 5.75 1.20 22.29
N ASP A 70 5.29 2.42 21.97
CA ASP A 70 4.65 3.38 22.87
C ASP A 70 5.60 3.98 23.93
N SER A 71 6.90 3.69 23.88
CA SER A 71 7.88 4.34 24.78
C SER A 71 8.07 5.81 24.42
N ARG A 72 8.21 6.66 25.46
CA ARG A 72 8.37 8.10 25.33
C ARG A 72 9.70 8.56 25.90
N THR A 73 10.48 9.28 25.12
CA THR A 73 11.73 9.90 25.53
C THR A 73 11.72 11.39 25.20
N HIS A 74 12.62 12.17 25.84
CA HIS A 74 12.77 13.60 25.54
C HIS A 74 14.22 14.02 25.57
N THR A 75 14.51 15.15 24.93
CA THR A 75 15.80 15.83 24.96
C THR A 75 15.58 17.34 25.14
N GLY A 76 16.62 18.05 25.59
CA GLY A 76 16.54 19.50 25.80
C GLY A 76 15.73 19.90 27.02
N ASP A 77 15.17 21.09 26.99
CA ASP A 77 14.50 21.73 28.12
C ASP A 77 12.98 21.50 28.09
N VAL A 78 12.58 20.22 28.14
CA VAL A 78 11.18 19.79 28.29
C VAL A 78 11.04 18.86 29.45
N THR A 79 9.92 18.94 30.16
CA THR A 79 9.59 18.04 31.28
C THR A 79 8.37 17.20 30.91
N LEU A 80 8.45 15.92 31.19
CA LEU A 80 7.35 14.97 30.99
C LEU A 80 6.70 14.66 32.34
N PRO A 81 5.48 15.13 32.60
CA PRO A 81 4.77 14.82 33.84
C PRO A 81 4.56 13.30 33.99
N THR A 82 4.86 12.76 35.17
CA THR A 82 4.69 11.33 35.48
C THR A 82 3.24 10.97 35.85
N SER A 83 2.47 11.96 36.31
CA SER A 83 1.05 11.81 36.68
C SER A 83 0.17 12.59 35.70
N SER A 84 0.08 12.12 34.47
CA SER A 84 -0.79 12.70 33.44
C SER A 84 -1.95 11.77 33.15
N PRO A 85 -3.19 12.27 33.06
CA PRO A 85 -4.32 11.47 32.60
C PRO A 85 -4.26 11.18 31.09
N GLU A 86 -3.40 11.88 30.34
CA GLU A 86 -3.27 11.71 28.89
C GLU A 86 -2.56 10.41 28.53
N THR A 87 -3.16 9.68 27.62
CA THR A 87 -2.60 8.44 27.10
C THR A 87 -1.48 8.75 26.12
N ILE A 88 -0.34 8.09 26.30
CA ILE A 88 0.79 8.15 25.38
C ILE A 88 0.67 6.96 24.45
N THR A 89 0.60 7.19 23.14
CA THR A 89 0.42 6.12 22.16
C THR A 89 1.16 6.42 20.85
N ALA A 90 1.81 5.41 20.30
CA ALA A 90 2.16 5.37 18.89
C ALA A 90 0.88 5.24 18.06
N ALA A 91 0.86 5.84 16.87
CA ALA A 91 -0.27 5.63 15.98
C ALA A 91 -0.31 4.18 15.48
N GLN A 92 -1.52 3.62 15.35
CA GLN A 92 -1.70 2.27 14.83
C GLN A 92 -2.70 2.25 13.69
N PHE A 93 -2.35 1.44 12.68
CA PHE A 93 -3.20 1.21 11.51
C PHE A 93 -3.25 -0.29 11.23
N THR A 94 -4.44 -0.79 10.94
CA THR A 94 -4.62 -2.16 10.45
C THR A 94 -4.69 -2.14 8.93
N VAL A 95 -3.79 -2.88 8.28
CA VAL A 95 -3.81 -3.14 6.84
C VAL A 95 -4.46 -4.48 6.61
N SER A 96 -5.36 -4.57 5.64
CA SER A 96 -6.03 -5.81 5.25
C SER A 96 -6.06 -5.99 3.73
N GLY A 97 -6.00 -7.25 3.27
CA GLY A 97 -5.99 -7.57 1.85
C GLY A 97 -5.72 -9.03 1.56
N LEU A 98 -5.04 -9.29 0.44
CA LEU A 98 -4.70 -10.65 0.02
C LEU A 98 -3.71 -11.29 1.00
N PRO A 99 -4.01 -12.48 1.56
CA PRO A 99 -3.08 -13.22 2.41
C PRO A 99 -1.69 -13.38 1.78
N HIS A 100 -0.65 -13.25 2.60
CA HIS A 100 0.77 -13.35 2.21
C HIS A 100 1.25 -12.34 1.16
N ALA A 101 0.41 -11.39 0.74
CA ALA A 101 0.82 -10.34 -0.19
C ALA A 101 1.76 -9.34 0.48
N SER A 102 2.81 -8.94 -0.25
CA SER A 102 3.70 -7.86 0.15
C SER A 102 3.12 -6.51 -0.26
N TYR A 103 3.37 -5.49 0.56
CA TYR A 103 2.91 -4.13 0.30
C TYR A 103 3.95 -3.11 0.76
N SER A 104 3.93 -1.95 0.14
CA SER A 104 4.73 -0.78 0.52
C SER A 104 3.97 0.11 1.49
N ILE A 105 4.72 0.85 2.32
CA ILE A 105 4.21 1.81 3.30
C ILE A 105 4.84 3.17 2.98
N ALA A 106 4.00 4.20 2.83
CA ALA A 106 4.45 5.57 2.66
C ALA A 106 3.81 6.46 3.74
N VAL A 107 4.65 7.22 4.43
CA VAL A 107 4.28 8.21 5.45
C VAL A 107 4.86 9.57 5.07
N PRO A 108 4.30 10.70 5.55
CA PRO A 108 4.89 12.02 5.31
C PRO A 108 6.27 12.12 6.00
N ALA A 109 7.18 12.94 5.45
CA ALA A 109 8.48 13.20 6.08
C ALA A 109 8.35 14.05 7.36
N SER A 110 7.38 14.95 7.38
CA SER A 110 7.04 15.79 8.53
C SER A 110 5.61 16.28 8.44
N LEU A 111 5.07 16.74 9.54
CA LEU A 111 3.77 17.42 9.62
C LEU A 111 3.82 18.52 10.68
N THR A 112 2.85 19.43 10.64
CA THR A 112 2.70 20.50 11.62
C THR A 112 1.41 20.31 12.39
N ILE A 113 1.46 20.47 13.71
CA ILE A 113 0.29 20.55 14.59
C ILE A 113 0.11 21.98 15.02
N VAL A 114 -1.13 22.43 15.17
CA VAL A 114 -1.49 23.83 15.46
C VAL A 114 -2.27 23.89 16.76
N ARG A 115 -2.03 24.92 17.56
CA ARG A 115 -2.76 25.13 18.82
C ARG A 115 -4.24 25.41 18.54
N GLU A 116 -5.12 24.72 19.21
CA GLU A 116 -6.54 25.01 19.14
C GLU A 116 -6.83 26.43 19.63
N GLY A 117 -7.58 27.19 18.83
CA GLY A 117 -7.92 28.57 19.13
C GLY A 117 -6.74 29.56 19.01
N GLY A 118 -5.59 29.13 18.46
CA GLY A 118 -4.39 29.96 18.27
C GLY A 118 -3.76 29.77 16.91
N THR A 119 -2.56 30.33 16.76
CA THR A 119 -1.75 30.25 15.52
C THR A 119 -0.38 29.59 15.75
N GLU A 120 -0.09 29.27 17.01
CA GLU A 120 1.18 28.66 17.37
C GLU A 120 1.24 27.24 16.83
N MET A 121 2.42 26.86 16.35
CA MET A 121 2.64 25.59 15.68
C MET A 121 3.78 24.81 16.32
N MET A 122 3.74 23.50 16.20
CA MET A 122 4.87 22.62 16.45
C MET A 122 5.08 21.69 15.26
N VAL A 123 6.33 21.30 15.02
CA VAL A 123 6.70 20.38 13.95
C VAL A 123 6.85 18.97 14.51
N VAL A 124 6.31 18.01 13.78
CA VAL A 124 6.50 16.58 14.02
C VAL A 124 7.25 16.01 12.83
N ASP A 125 8.38 15.35 13.08
CA ASP A 125 9.23 14.74 12.06
C ASP A 125 9.81 13.40 12.51
N ASN A 126 10.84 12.90 11.80
CA ASN A 126 11.47 11.60 12.09
C ASN A 126 10.42 10.50 12.28
N ILE A 127 9.43 10.47 11.39
CA ILE A 127 8.33 9.51 11.44
C ILE A 127 8.89 8.12 11.11
N THR A 128 8.77 7.21 12.06
CA THR A 128 9.23 5.81 11.96
C THR A 128 8.05 4.86 11.94
N THR A 129 8.17 3.77 11.18
CA THR A 129 7.12 2.76 11.08
C THR A 129 7.65 1.36 11.41
N THR A 130 6.80 0.53 11.97
CA THR A 130 7.06 -0.91 12.15
C THR A 130 5.87 -1.70 11.58
N PRO A 131 6.06 -2.47 10.49
CA PRO A 131 7.30 -2.64 9.70
C PRO A 131 7.74 -1.34 9.01
N ALA A 132 9.02 -1.23 8.59
CA ALA A 132 9.62 0.06 8.18
C ALA A 132 9.03 0.64 6.88
N THR A 133 9.39 0.10 5.71
CA THR A 133 8.96 0.65 4.40
C THR A 133 8.06 -0.30 3.63
N SER A 134 8.00 -1.56 4.05
CA SER A 134 7.17 -2.62 3.46
C SER A 134 6.78 -3.63 4.51
N GLY A 135 5.65 -4.30 4.29
CA GLY A 135 5.15 -5.39 5.13
C GLY A 135 4.65 -6.55 4.28
N THR A 136 4.32 -7.63 4.96
CA THR A 136 3.68 -8.82 4.35
C THR A 136 2.46 -9.17 5.18
N LEU A 137 1.30 -9.26 4.54
CA LEU A 137 0.06 -9.63 5.21
C LEU A 137 0.15 -11.07 5.74
N SER A 138 -0.43 -11.30 6.89
CA SER A 138 -0.49 -12.61 7.54
C SER A 138 -1.33 -13.62 6.72
N GLU A 139 -1.42 -14.84 7.22
CA GLU A 139 -2.31 -15.88 6.67
C GLU A 139 -3.79 -15.43 6.65
N ASN A 140 -4.19 -14.58 7.61
CA ASN A 140 -5.53 -13.98 7.66
C ASN A 140 -5.68 -12.75 6.76
N GLY A 141 -4.63 -12.33 6.05
CA GLY A 141 -4.64 -11.16 5.21
C GLY A 141 -4.58 -9.84 5.98
N GLU A 142 -4.04 -9.82 7.21
CA GLU A 142 -3.96 -8.62 8.05
C GLU A 142 -2.55 -8.38 8.59
N GLN A 143 -2.20 -7.11 8.82
CA GLN A 143 -1.02 -6.68 9.55
C GLN A 143 -1.26 -5.33 10.22
N ILE A 144 -0.71 -5.15 11.43
CA ILE A 144 -0.71 -3.87 12.13
C ILE A 144 0.57 -3.11 11.78
N ILE A 145 0.42 -1.84 11.40
CA ILE A 145 1.50 -0.87 11.28
C ILE A 145 1.46 0.02 12.53
N LYS A 146 2.60 0.14 13.21
CA LYS A 146 2.80 1.10 14.30
C LYS A 146 3.68 2.24 13.85
N ILE A 147 3.37 3.47 14.28
CA ILE A 147 4.07 4.68 13.84
C ILE A 147 4.45 5.52 15.06
N GLY A 148 5.74 5.75 15.20
CA GLY A 148 6.33 6.69 16.13
C GLY A 148 6.81 7.96 15.41
N ALA A 149 7.07 9.03 16.16
CA ALA A 149 7.57 10.29 15.61
C ALA A 149 8.24 11.15 16.69
N THR A 150 8.90 12.22 16.26
CA THR A 150 9.54 13.24 17.12
C THR A 150 8.80 14.56 17.00
N LEU A 151 8.37 15.09 18.14
CA LEU A 151 7.78 16.42 18.28
C LEU A 151 8.88 17.42 18.68
N HIS A 152 8.96 18.55 17.99
CA HIS A 152 9.81 19.68 18.35
C HIS A 152 9.03 20.69 19.17
N VAL A 153 9.53 21.00 20.35
CA VAL A 153 8.95 21.96 21.29
C VAL A 153 9.85 23.21 21.34
N GLU A 154 9.30 24.37 21.00
CA GLU A 154 10.04 25.63 21.04
C GLU A 154 10.19 26.14 22.49
N ALA A 155 11.14 27.03 22.70
CA ALA A 155 11.29 27.73 23.97
C ALA A 155 10.02 28.52 24.32
N ASN A 156 9.54 28.36 25.57
CA ASN A 156 8.32 29.01 26.05
C ASN A 156 7.10 28.73 25.14
N GLN A 157 7.00 27.52 24.58
CA GLN A 157 5.88 27.12 23.73
C GLN A 157 4.56 27.41 24.47
N ALA A 158 3.62 28.08 23.82
CA ALA A 158 2.35 28.47 24.42
C ALA A 158 1.56 27.25 24.89
N GLU A 159 0.92 27.33 26.05
CA GLU A 159 0.06 26.29 26.59
C GLU A 159 -1.20 26.09 25.72
N GLY A 160 -1.71 24.87 25.67
CA GLY A 160 -2.93 24.50 24.94
C GLY A 160 -2.83 23.15 24.28
N LEU A 161 -3.93 22.71 23.70
CA LEU A 161 -3.98 21.51 22.87
C LEU A 161 -3.47 21.83 21.45
N TYR A 162 -2.52 21.04 20.98
CA TYR A 162 -2.01 21.13 19.63
C TYR A 162 -2.45 19.89 18.85
N THR A 163 -3.07 20.10 17.70
CA THR A 163 -3.66 19.01 16.92
C THR A 163 -3.54 19.24 15.41
N ASN A 164 -3.63 18.16 14.66
CA ASN A 164 -3.83 18.17 13.21
C ASN A 164 -4.51 16.85 12.81
N GLU A 165 -5.82 16.86 12.74
CA GLU A 165 -6.63 15.67 12.47
C GLU A 165 -6.32 14.97 11.14
N ASN A 166 -5.77 15.68 10.16
CA ASN A 166 -5.49 15.17 8.82
C ASN A 166 -3.99 15.12 8.49
N GLY A 167 -3.13 15.39 9.47
CA GLY A 167 -1.70 15.56 9.24
C GLY A 167 -0.94 14.28 8.91
N MET A 168 -1.32 13.16 9.49
CA MET A 168 -0.63 11.88 9.29
C MET A 168 -1.36 11.02 8.25
N LYS A 169 -1.10 11.29 6.98
CA LYS A 169 -1.60 10.46 5.88
C LYS A 169 -0.68 9.27 5.64
N VAL A 170 -1.17 8.06 5.94
CA VAL A 170 -0.49 6.79 5.65
C VAL A 170 -1.07 6.19 4.38
N THR A 171 -0.20 5.78 3.46
CA THR A 171 -0.60 5.15 2.20
C THR A 171 0.04 3.77 2.09
N VAL A 172 -0.73 2.78 1.67
CA VAL A 172 -0.26 1.42 1.41
C VAL A 172 -0.62 1.01 -0.01
N ALA A 173 0.26 0.24 -0.66
CA ALA A 173 0.03 -0.29 -2.00
C ALA A 173 0.66 -1.67 -2.13
N TYR A 174 0.01 -2.62 -2.83
CA TYR A 174 0.63 -3.89 -3.18
C TYR A 174 1.90 -3.67 -4.01
N GLN A 175 2.88 -4.57 -3.82
CA GLN A 175 4.12 -4.63 -4.60
C GLN A 175 4.04 -5.69 -5.69
#